data_33c727f0a1f832c4c42ce687eaa3965d
#
_entry.id   33c727f0a1f832c4c42ce687eaa3965d
#
_cell.length_a   1.000
_cell.length_b   1.000
_cell.length_c   1.000
_cell.angle_alpha   90.00
_cell.angle_beta   90.00
_cell.angle_gamma   90.00
#
_symmetry.space_group_name_H-M   'P 1'
#
loop_
_entity.id
_entity.type
_entity.pdbx_description
1 polymer ?
#
loop_
_entity_poly.entity_id
_entity_poly.type
_entity_poly.pdbx_seq_one_letter_code
_entity_poly.pdbx_strand_id
1 'polypeptide(L)'
;MSRIYLLLFVLLSVFTIQSQDRIVTVKNDTINCRIQSITDTHIRYEQPTKGGFVIDKLIPLIDVAEYFSKPVLNETRIKVDDPWVLGFSTGGGHLPWIMETIDNSGENENASKIENGYQLNANIHYLFNPYMGAGLQYSFFTSGYKGDVLTEVNPTYPTYSYAYQRDRQYINYGGLSVLFQQSVGAKKKIQLSETLSTGVLFYRYEYQYYRALPYSSGYSIDMVNGLVEGVTLGASLGLSAGYHLTPKLMIGAGADFLFGMTKKVHVQSKGYNEDYISEDDYTLNIPLNMSRINYSLVLRYTL
;
A
#
# COMPACT_ATOMS: atom_id res chain seq x y z
N MET A 1 -13.84 -13.07 -11.11
CA MET A 1 -14.45 -13.24 -9.76
C MET A 1 -13.64 -14.13 -8.81
N SER A 2 -12.97 -15.21 -9.24
CA SER A 2 -12.21 -16.12 -8.35
C SER A 2 -11.03 -15.50 -7.61
N ARG A 3 -10.37 -14.49 -8.17
CA ARG A 3 -9.17 -13.85 -7.55
C ARG A 3 -9.49 -12.96 -6.34
N ILE A 4 -10.69 -12.36 -6.29
CA ILE A 4 -11.13 -11.55 -5.14
C ILE A 4 -11.41 -12.45 -3.93
N TYR A 5 -11.98 -13.63 -4.14
CA TYR A 5 -12.22 -14.60 -3.06
C TYR A 5 -10.91 -15.16 -2.48
N LEU A 6 -9.87 -15.33 -3.31
CA LEU A 6 -8.56 -15.75 -2.84
C LEU A 6 -7.92 -14.69 -1.92
N LEU A 7 -8.04 -13.42 -2.30
CA LEU A 7 -7.51 -12.29 -1.50
C LEU A 7 -8.27 -12.14 -0.17
N LEU A 8 -9.60 -12.29 -0.21
CA LEU A 8 -10.45 -12.30 1.00
C LEU A 8 -10.13 -13.52 1.90
N PHE A 9 -9.84 -14.67 1.31
CA PHE A 9 -9.46 -15.87 2.04
C PHE A 9 -8.10 -15.73 2.71
N VAL A 10 -7.12 -15.13 2.04
CA VAL A 10 -5.80 -14.81 2.62
C VAL A 10 -5.94 -13.79 3.76
N LEU A 11 -6.74 -12.74 3.58
CA LEU A 11 -7.05 -11.76 4.63
C LEU A 11 -7.73 -12.43 5.84
N LEU A 12 -8.72 -13.29 5.62
CA LEU A 12 -9.42 -14.00 6.70
C LEU A 12 -8.51 -15.03 7.39
N SER A 13 -7.56 -15.65 6.70
CA SER A 13 -6.64 -16.62 7.29
C SER A 13 -5.62 -16.00 8.24
N VAL A 14 -5.27 -14.73 8.06
CA VAL A 14 -4.39 -14.00 8.99
C VAL A 14 -5.08 -13.79 10.36
N PHE A 15 -6.41 -13.64 10.38
CA PHE A 15 -7.17 -13.49 11.63
C PHE A 15 -7.45 -14.81 12.38
N THR A 16 -7.24 -15.96 11.75
CA THR A 16 -7.56 -17.27 12.36
C THR A 16 -6.37 -17.99 13.00
N ILE A 17 -5.20 -17.37 13.11
CA ILE A 17 -4.13 -17.92 13.96
C ILE A 17 -4.59 -17.74 15.41
N GLN A 18 -5.46 -18.62 15.84
CA GLN A 18 -5.82 -18.81 17.24
C GLN A 18 -4.61 -19.47 17.94
N SER A 19 -3.56 -18.69 18.17
CA SER A 19 -2.52 -19.09 19.09
C SER A 19 -3.17 -19.28 20.46
N GLN A 20 -3.17 -20.49 20.98
CA GLN A 20 -3.49 -20.77 22.37
C GLN A 20 -2.39 -20.16 23.24
N ASP A 21 -2.76 -19.63 24.40
CA ASP A 21 -1.77 -19.18 25.36
C ASP A 21 -0.95 -20.38 25.81
N ARG A 22 0.35 -20.18 25.98
CA ARG A 22 1.30 -21.24 26.32
C ARG A 22 2.30 -20.75 27.34
N ILE A 23 2.55 -21.55 28.35
CA ILE A 23 3.60 -21.36 29.35
C ILE A 23 4.62 -22.47 29.17
N VAL A 24 5.91 -22.10 29.03
CA VAL A 24 7.03 -23.04 29.03
C VAL A 24 7.73 -22.91 30.39
N THR A 25 7.81 -24.01 31.12
CA THR A 25 8.46 -24.01 32.42
C THR A 25 9.98 -24.09 32.27
N VAL A 26 10.73 -23.79 33.33
CA VAL A 26 12.19 -23.97 33.37
C VAL A 26 12.62 -25.46 33.24
N LYS A 27 11.69 -26.40 33.43
CA LYS A 27 11.89 -27.85 33.20
C LYS A 27 11.59 -28.25 31.74
N ASN A 28 11.31 -27.27 30.89
CA ASN A 28 10.97 -27.42 29.46
C ASN A 28 9.60 -28.11 29.23
N ASP A 29 8.72 -28.14 30.22
CA ASP A 29 7.34 -28.60 30.08
C ASP A 29 6.50 -27.49 29.45
N THR A 30 5.65 -27.82 28.47
CA THR A 30 4.73 -26.89 27.82
C THR A 30 3.32 -27.05 28.35
N ILE A 31 2.76 -25.97 28.90
CA ILE A 31 1.39 -25.89 29.41
C ILE A 31 0.54 -25.07 28.41
N ASN A 32 -0.36 -25.73 27.69
CA ASN A 32 -1.36 -25.07 26.89
C ASN A 32 -2.50 -24.61 27.82
N CYS A 33 -2.76 -23.33 27.88
CA CYS A 33 -3.63 -22.73 28.88
C CYS A 33 -4.27 -21.45 28.34
N ARG A 34 -5.08 -20.81 29.16
CA ARG A 34 -5.56 -19.45 29.00
C ARG A 34 -5.02 -18.60 30.15
N ILE A 35 -4.10 -17.70 29.86
CA ILE A 35 -3.51 -16.81 30.86
C ILE A 35 -4.54 -15.75 31.23
N GLN A 36 -4.85 -15.64 32.52
CA GLN A 36 -5.82 -14.72 33.10
C GLN A 36 -5.18 -13.41 33.57
N SER A 37 -4.03 -13.52 34.24
CA SER A 37 -3.28 -12.38 34.70
C SER A 37 -1.81 -12.73 34.93
N ILE A 38 -0.95 -11.72 34.81
CA ILE A 38 0.48 -11.81 35.08
C ILE A 38 0.79 -10.74 36.12
N THR A 39 1.38 -11.14 37.22
CA THR A 39 1.89 -10.24 38.27
C THR A 39 3.41 -10.32 38.33
N ASP A 40 4.06 -9.50 39.13
CA ASP A 40 5.52 -9.52 39.30
C ASP A 40 6.07 -10.83 39.86
N THR A 41 5.22 -11.69 40.42
CA THR A 41 5.61 -12.93 41.07
C THR A 41 4.98 -14.20 40.50
N HIS A 42 3.80 -14.12 39.88
CA HIS A 42 3.05 -15.28 39.44
C HIS A 42 2.28 -15.03 38.13
N ILE A 43 2.04 -16.12 37.39
CA ILE A 43 1.07 -16.16 36.29
C ILE A 43 -0.15 -16.97 36.76
N ARG A 44 -1.35 -16.35 36.68
CA ARG A 44 -2.63 -17.03 36.86
C ARG A 44 -3.15 -17.49 35.51
N TYR A 45 -3.49 -18.75 35.39
CA TYR A 45 -3.94 -19.35 34.14
C TYR A 45 -4.99 -20.44 34.35
N GLU A 46 -5.85 -20.58 33.36
CA GLU A 46 -6.84 -21.64 33.25
C GLU A 46 -6.31 -22.75 32.35
N GLN A 47 -6.39 -23.98 32.82
CA GLN A 47 -6.00 -25.16 32.07
C GLN A 47 -7.20 -26.08 31.82
N PRO A 48 -7.57 -26.38 30.53
CA PRO A 48 -8.60 -27.37 30.24
C PRO A 48 -8.11 -28.77 30.61
N THR A 49 -8.95 -29.53 31.29
CA THR A 49 -8.69 -30.92 31.61
C THR A 49 -9.28 -31.86 30.56
N LYS A 50 -8.81 -33.11 30.51
CA LYS A 50 -9.35 -34.13 29.60
C LYS A 50 -10.86 -34.41 29.81
N GLY A 51 -11.43 -33.99 30.93
CA GLY A 51 -12.86 -34.15 31.24
C GLY A 51 -13.71 -32.90 30.89
N GLY A 52 -13.15 -31.89 30.19
CA GLY A 52 -13.87 -30.65 29.80
C GLY A 52 -14.00 -29.63 30.92
N PHE A 53 -13.47 -29.92 32.12
CA PHE A 53 -13.44 -28.90 33.21
C PHE A 53 -12.25 -27.98 33.03
N VAL A 54 -12.41 -26.76 33.45
CA VAL A 54 -11.34 -25.75 33.46
C VAL A 54 -10.86 -25.59 34.89
N ILE A 55 -9.56 -25.70 35.12
CA ILE A 55 -8.94 -25.55 36.45
C ILE A 55 -8.12 -24.25 36.45
N ASP A 56 -8.39 -23.40 37.43
CA ASP A 56 -7.61 -22.21 37.70
C ASP A 56 -6.34 -22.56 38.47
N LYS A 57 -5.19 -22.12 37.99
CA LYS A 57 -3.87 -22.42 38.55
C LYS A 57 -3.01 -21.18 38.64
N LEU A 58 -2.04 -21.23 39.56
CA LEU A 58 -0.99 -20.23 39.70
C LEU A 58 0.37 -20.93 39.48
N ILE A 59 1.25 -20.27 38.72
CA ILE A 59 2.65 -20.67 38.55
C ILE A 59 3.56 -19.52 38.94
N PRO A 60 4.57 -19.70 39.81
CA PRO A 60 5.55 -18.66 40.11
C PRO A 60 6.33 -18.28 38.85
N LEU A 61 6.63 -17.02 38.65
CA LEU A 61 7.42 -16.55 37.50
C LEU A 61 8.82 -17.14 37.47
N ILE A 62 9.38 -17.50 38.63
CA ILE A 62 10.70 -18.16 38.72
C ILE A 62 10.70 -19.55 38.07
N ASP A 63 9.56 -20.22 37.99
CA ASP A 63 9.40 -21.54 37.38
C ASP A 63 9.03 -21.45 35.88
N VAL A 64 8.94 -20.24 35.31
CA VAL A 64 8.57 -19.95 33.93
C VAL A 64 9.81 -19.55 33.14
N ALA A 65 10.16 -20.33 32.12
CA ALA A 65 11.23 -19.98 31.20
C ALA A 65 10.74 -18.98 30.14
N GLU A 66 9.52 -19.21 29.63
CA GLU A 66 8.91 -18.39 28.58
C GLU A 66 7.38 -18.52 28.65
N TYR A 67 6.67 -17.46 28.28
CA TYR A 67 5.22 -17.54 28.12
C TYR A 67 4.76 -16.76 26.88
N PHE A 68 3.73 -17.31 26.23
CA PHE A 68 3.04 -16.70 25.11
C PHE A 68 1.58 -16.50 25.52
N SER A 69 1.17 -15.27 25.72
CA SER A 69 -0.22 -14.95 26.01
C SER A 69 -0.86 -14.27 24.80
N LYS A 70 -2.09 -14.64 24.49
CA LYS A 70 -2.95 -13.76 23.72
C LYS A 70 -3.05 -12.43 24.49
N PRO A 71 -3.11 -11.29 23.77
CA PRO A 71 -3.48 -10.06 24.44
C PRO A 71 -4.85 -10.31 25.09
N VAL A 72 -4.85 -10.43 26.41
CA VAL A 72 -6.09 -10.54 27.17
C VAL A 72 -6.79 -9.21 26.95
N LEU A 73 -7.88 -9.21 26.18
CA LEU A 73 -8.82 -8.09 26.08
C LEU A 73 -9.56 -7.96 27.44
N ASN A 74 -8.82 -7.89 28.53
CA ASN A 74 -9.41 -7.50 29.78
C ASN A 74 -9.75 -6.04 29.71
N GLU A 75 -10.96 -5.70 30.12
CA GLU A 75 -11.63 -4.40 30.14
C GLU A 75 -10.90 -3.27 30.93
N THR A 76 -9.77 -3.54 31.53
CA THR A 76 -8.83 -2.48 31.91
C THR A 76 -8.28 -1.91 30.60
N ARG A 77 -8.80 -0.77 30.16
CA ARG A 77 -8.23 0.06 29.11
C ARG A 77 -6.74 0.16 29.38
N ILE A 78 -5.91 -0.63 28.64
CA ILE A 78 -4.47 -0.47 28.70
C ILE A 78 -4.23 0.95 28.20
N LYS A 79 -3.94 1.85 29.14
CA LYS A 79 -3.65 3.24 28.81
C LYS A 79 -2.36 3.21 27.96
N VAL A 80 -2.49 3.64 26.74
CA VAL A 80 -1.32 3.87 25.88
C VAL A 80 -0.78 5.22 26.29
N ASP A 81 0.42 5.26 26.88
CA ASP A 81 1.02 6.49 27.39
C ASP A 81 1.23 7.50 26.25
N ASP A 82 1.65 7.01 25.09
CA ASP A 82 1.88 7.79 23.89
C ASP A 82 0.97 7.25 22.75
N PRO A 83 -0.28 7.73 22.61
CA PRO A 83 -1.27 7.12 21.74
C PRO A 83 -1.12 7.48 20.26
N TRP A 84 -0.31 8.47 19.91
CA TRP A 84 -0.14 8.92 18.55
C TRP A 84 1.05 8.26 17.86
N VAL A 85 0.83 7.73 16.68
CA VAL A 85 1.87 7.14 15.83
C VAL A 85 1.90 7.88 14.52
N LEU A 86 3.06 8.44 14.20
CA LEU A 86 3.38 9.03 12.91
C LEU A 86 4.16 8.03 12.08
N GLY A 87 3.73 7.78 10.87
CA GLY A 87 4.44 6.93 9.91
C GLY A 87 4.78 7.69 8.65
N PHE A 88 5.97 7.43 8.14
CA PHE A 88 6.45 7.92 6.87
C PHE A 88 7.10 6.78 6.12
N SER A 89 6.84 6.67 4.81
CA SER A 89 7.54 5.70 3.99
C SER A 89 7.80 6.24 2.59
N THR A 90 8.91 5.81 2.01
CA THR A 90 9.31 6.18 0.65
C THR A 90 9.98 5.01 -0.06
N GLY A 91 9.81 4.93 -1.37
CA GLY A 91 10.38 3.84 -2.16
C GLY A 91 9.93 3.81 -3.60
N GLY A 92 9.95 2.63 -4.19
CA GLY A 92 9.47 2.38 -5.54
C GLY A 92 8.03 1.89 -5.58
N GLY A 93 7.36 2.12 -6.69
CA GLY A 93 6.05 1.56 -6.97
C GLY A 93 5.96 1.05 -8.40
N HIS A 94 5.12 0.05 -8.60
CA HIS A 94 4.86 -0.58 -9.89
C HIS A 94 3.36 -0.65 -10.16
N LEU A 95 2.95 -0.24 -11.37
CA LEU A 95 1.57 -0.29 -11.87
C LEU A 95 1.43 -1.42 -12.90
N PRO A 96 1.11 -2.63 -12.49
CA PRO A 96 1.15 -3.79 -13.40
C PRO A 96 0.01 -3.83 -14.43
N TRP A 97 -1.00 -2.93 -14.34
CA TRP A 97 -2.23 -3.04 -15.14
C TRP A 97 -2.67 -1.76 -15.86
N ILE A 98 -1.89 -0.67 -15.79
CA ILE A 98 -2.37 0.63 -16.32
C ILE A 98 -2.47 0.63 -17.85
N MET A 99 -1.73 -0.22 -18.52
CA MET A 99 -1.48 -0.15 -19.96
C MET A 99 -2.44 -0.95 -20.83
N GLU A 100 -3.12 -1.97 -20.32
CA GLU A 100 -4.13 -2.69 -21.10
C GLU A 100 -5.30 -1.78 -21.56
N THR A 101 -5.41 -0.59 -20.94
CA THR A 101 -6.58 0.29 -21.13
C THR A 101 -6.38 1.40 -22.16
N ILE A 102 -5.14 1.81 -22.42
CA ILE A 102 -4.87 3.00 -23.25
C ILE A 102 -4.52 2.63 -24.70
N ASP A 103 -4.15 1.38 -24.98
CA ASP A 103 -3.58 1.05 -26.27
C ASP A 103 -4.39 0.05 -27.10
N ASN A 104 -5.22 0.63 -28.00
CA ASN A 104 -5.69 -0.06 -29.21
C ASN A 104 -4.84 0.30 -30.46
N SER A 105 -3.75 1.05 -30.33
CA SER A 105 -2.97 1.59 -31.45
C SER A 105 -1.70 0.81 -31.80
N GLY A 106 -1.35 -0.25 -31.08
CA GLY A 106 -0.24 -1.16 -31.43
C GLY A 106 1.17 -0.64 -31.09
N GLU A 107 1.31 0.48 -30.35
CA GLU A 107 2.62 1.06 -29.99
C GLU A 107 2.98 0.83 -28.51
N ASN A 108 3.04 -0.44 -28.12
CA ASN A 108 3.17 -0.87 -26.70
C ASN A 108 4.54 -0.66 -26.04
N GLU A 109 5.60 -0.29 -26.76
CA GLU A 109 6.93 -0.21 -26.14
C GLU A 109 7.13 0.92 -25.14
N ASN A 110 6.40 2.04 -25.28
CA ASN A 110 6.58 3.20 -24.40
C ASN A 110 5.75 3.12 -23.12
N ALA A 111 4.73 2.35 -23.18
CA ALA A 111 3.78 2.15 -22.09
C ALA A 111 4.41 1.49 -20.86
N SER A 112 5.25 0.49 -21.05
CA SER A 112 5.97 -0.19 -19.95
C SER A 112 6.95 0.75 -19.19
N LYS A 113 7.33 1.87 -19.82
CA LYS A 113 8.30 2.80 -19.23
C LYS A 113 7.74 3.69 -18.13
N ILE A 114 6.39 3.84 -18.05
CA ILE A 114 5.71 4.62 -16.99
C ILE A 114 5.11 3.75 -15.89
N GLU A 115 5.23 2.42 -15.98
CA GLU A 115 4.75 1.50 -14.95
C GLU A 115 5.50 1.64 -13.62
N ASN A 116 6.77 2.00 -13.68
CA ASN A 116 7.63 2.13 -12.51
C ASN A 116 7.80 3.58 -12.10
N GLY A 117 7.73 3.85 -10.81
CA GLY A 117 7.83 5.21 -10.30
C GLY A 117 8.26 5.27 -8.84
N TYR A 118 8.20 6.48 -8.30
CA TYR A 118 8.51 6.78 -6.91
C TYR A 118 7.22 6.94 -6.12
N GLN A 119 7.25 6.46 -4.88
CA GLN A 119 6.14 6.62 -3.95
C GLN A 119 6.59 7.26 -2.64
N LEU A 120 5.65 7.96 -2.01
CA LEU A 120 5.80 8.58 -0.71
C LEU A 120 4.48 8.42 0.04
N ASN A 121 4.54 7.88 1.27
CA ASN A 121 3.37 7.76 2.13
C ASN A 121 3.61 8.47 3.46
N ALA A 122 2.55 9.04 3.99
CA ALA A 122 2.50 9.58 5.34
C ALA A 122 1.21 9.11 6.02
N ASN A 123 1.29 8.78 7.30
CA ASN A 123 0.11 8.40 8.07
C ASN A 123 0.21 8.90 9.51
N ILE A 124 -0.94 9.11 10.12
CA ILE A 124 -1.09 9.43 11.53
C ILE A 124 -2.20 8.55 12.10
N HIS A 125 -1.92 7.86 13.20
CA HIS A 125 -2.87 6.98 13.87
C HIS A 125 -2.95 7.29 15.36
N TYR A 126 -4.15 7.23 15.89
CA TYR A 126 -4.42 7.24 17.33
C TYR A 126 -4.63 5.78 17.78
N LEU A 127 -3.82 5.31 18.70
CA LEU A 127 -3.90 3.96 19.26
C LEU A 127 -4.96 3.90 20.36
N PHE A 128 -5.94 3.04 20.19
CA PHE A 128 -6.94 2.73 21.24
C PHE A 128 -6.39 1.75 22.27
N ASN A 129 -5.45 0.92 21.82
CA ASN A 129 -4.70 -0.03 22.62
C ASN A 129 -3.34 -0.26 21.94
N PRO A 130 -2.38 -0.96 22.56
CA PRO A 130 -1.05 -1.18 21.98
C PRO A 130 -1.01 -1.88 20.61
N TYR A 131 -2.13 -2.46 20.19
CA TYR A 131 -2.19 -3.32 18.98
C TYR A 131 -3.01 -2.71 17.85
N MET A 132 -3.88 -1.74 18.14
CA MET A 132 -4.82 -1.22 17.16
C MET A 132 -5.03 0.28 17.30
N GLY A 133 -5.11 0.96 16.17
CA GLY A 133 -5.41 2.37 16.06
C GLY A 133 -6.19 2.71 14.81
N ALA A 134 -6.72 3.92 14.76
CA ALA A 134 -7.34 4.49 13.57
C ALA A 134 -6.75 5.86 13.28
N GLY A 135 -6.81 6.27 12.03
CA GLY A 135 -6.20 7.51 11.61
C GLY A 135 -6.41 7.87 10.16
N LEU A 136 -5.47 8.64 9.64
CA LEU A 136 -5.44 9.12 8.28
C LEU A 136 -4.19 8.62 7.56
N GLN A 137 -4.33 8.34 6.28
CA GLN A 137 -3.24 7.98 5.39
C GLN A 137 -3.27 8.86 4.14
N TYR A 138 -2.11 9.29 3.72
CA TYR A 138 -1.89 9.92 2.43
C TYR A 138 -0.80 9.16 1.67
N SER A 139 -1.00 8.96 0.36
CA SER A 139 -0.02 8.32 -0.51
C SER A 139 0.09 9.10 -1.81
N PHE A 140 1.31 9.40 -2.18
CA PHE A 140 1.68 10.03 -3.44
C PHE A 140 2.52 9.07 -4.27
N PHE A 141 2.24 9.01 -5.56
CA PHE A 141 3.04 8.26 -6.53
C PHE A 141 3.23 9.11 -7.79
N THR A 142 4.41 9.04 -8.34
CA THR A 142 4.73 9.67 -9.63
C THR A 142 5.63 8.77 -10.45
N SER A 143 5.35 8.71 -11.73
CA SER A 143 6.23 8.11 -12.73
C SER A 143 6.22 8.93 -14.01
N GLY A 144 7.17 8.68 -14.88
CA GLY A 144 7.22 9.39 -16.15
C GLY A 144 8.26 8.83 -17.09
N TYR A 145 8.06 9.15 -18.35
CA TYR A 145 8.94 8.82 -19.44
C TYR A 145 9.30 10.09 -20.23
N LYS A 146 10.50 10.11 -20.75
CA LYS A 146 10.98 11.15 -21.65
C LYS A 146 11.93 10.49 -22.64
N GLY A 147 11.64 10.58 -23.92
CA GLY A 147 12.48 9.98 -24.95
C GLY A 147 12.03 10.26 -26.37
N ASP A 148 12.87 9.89 -27.27
CA ASP A 148 12.67 9.99 -28.71
C ASP A 148 12.01 8.70 -29.20
N VAL A 149 11.06 8.84 -30.10
CA VAL A 149 10.36 7.73 -30.76
C VAL A 149 10.52 7.90 -32.26
N LEU A 150 11.06 6.88 -32.91
CA LEU A 150 11.08 6.78 -34.38
C LEU A 150 9.86 6.00 -34.82
N THR A 151 8.97 6.64 -35.56
CA THR A 151 7.77 6.00 -36.08
C THR A 151 7.86 5.90 -37.60
N GLU A 152 7.68 4.72 -38.18
CA GLU A 152 7.56 4.54 -39.61
C GLU A 152 6.20 5.07 -40.10
N VAL A 153 6.23 6.09 -40.94
CA VAL A 153 5.02 6.78 -41.38
C VAL A 153 4.39 6.16 -42.61
N ASN A 154 5.17 5.46 -43.42
CA ASN A 154 4.68 4.85 -44.65
C ASN A 154 5.44 3.56 -44.95
N PRO A 155 4.80 2.38 -44.86
CA PRO A 155 5.44 1.10 -45.14
C PRO A 155 5.80 0.90 -46.63
N THR A 156 5.19 1.65 -47.56
CA THR A 156 5.48 1.54 -49.01
C THR A 156 6.67 2.39 -49.41
N TYR A 157 6.88 3.51 -48.71
CA TYR A 157 8.06 4.36 -48.84
C TYR A 157 8.54 4.65 -47.44
N PRO A 158 9.62 4.00 -46.96
CA PRO A 158 10.04 4.12 -45.58
C PRO A 158 10.46 5.54 -45.25
N THR A 159 9.50 6.33 -44.82
CA THR A 159 9.70 7.67 -44.28
C THR A 159 9.52 7.60 -42.76
N TYR A 160 10.60 7.88 -42.06
CA TYR A 160 10.58 7.95 -40.60
C TYR A 160 10.23 9.36 -40.16
N SER A 161 9.30 9.49 -39.21
CA SER A 161 9.10 10.71 -38.51
C SER A 161 9.79 10.65 -37.16
N TYR A 162 10.50 11.71 -36.83
CA TYR A 162 11.04 11.89 -35.49
C TYR A 162 9.92 12.39 -34.57
N ALA A 163 9.71 11.69 -33.47
CA ALA A 163 8.78 12.10 -32.44
C ALA A 163 9.51 12.16 -31.11
N TYR A 164 9.19 13.18 -30.32
CA TYR A 164 9.62 13.30 -28.94
C TYR A 164 8.40 13.19 -28.06
N GLN A 165 8.49 12.32 -27.06
CA GLN A 165 7.40 12.08 -26.14
C GLN A 165 7.86 12.32 -24.70
N ARG A 166 7.00 12.98 -23.93
CA ARG A 166 7.16 13.17 -22.51
C ARG A 166 5.85 12.90 -21.83
N ASP A 167 5.88 11.89 -20.96
CA ASP A 167 4.74 11.45 -20.17
C ASP A 167 5.05 11.61 -18.69
N ARG A 168 4.06 12.05 -17.93
CA ARG A 168 4.12 12.11 -16.47
C ARG A 168 2.78 11.71 -15.88
N GLN A 169 2.82 10.87 -14.90
CA GLN A 169 1.61 10.53 -14.15
C GLN A 169 1.80 10.77 -12.65
N TYR A 170 0.71 11.16 -12.04
CA TYR A 170 0.61 11.42 -10.61
C TYR A 170 -0.63 10.73 -10.07
N ILE A 171 -0.46 9.98 -9.00
CA ILE A 171 -1.56 9.34 -8.30
C ILE A 171 -1.48 9.75 -6.84
N ASN A 172 -2.51 10.48 -6.38
CA ASN A 172 -2.67 10.89 -5.00
C ASN A 172 -3.79 10.07 -4.37
N TYR A 173 -3.59 9.60 -3.16
CA TYR A 173 -4.59 8.89 -2.39
C TYR A 173 -4.64 9.47 -0.99
N GLY A 174 -5.86 9.73 -0.50
CA GLY A 174 -6.10 10.17 0.87
C GLY A 174 -7.28 9.43 1.45
N GLY A 175 -7.13 8.88 2.67
CA GLY A 175 -8.18 8.05 3.25
C GLY A 175 -8.11 7.87 4.75
N LEU A 176 -9.21 7.30 5.27
CA LEU A 176 -9.29 6.79 6.63
C LEU A 176 -8.57 5.45 6.72
N SER A 177 -7.84 5.22 7.78
CA SER A 177 -7.04 4.01 7.95
C SER A 177 -7.17 3.41 9.34
N VAL A 178 -7.01 2.08 9.38
CA VAL A 178 -6.89 1.30 10.62
C VAL A 178 -5.51 0.65 10.62
N LEU A 179 -4.79 0.81 11.72
CA LEU A 179 -3.49 0.23 11.97
C LEU A 179 -3.64 -0.95 12.92
N PHE A 180 -3.08 -2.08 12.55
CA PHE A 180 -2.81 -3.22 13.44
C PHE A 180 -1.31 -3.36 13.60
N GLN A 181 -0.85 -3.57 14.82
CA GLN A 181 0.58 -3.72 15.08
C GLN A 181 0.84 -4.74 16.19
N GLN A 182 1.94 -5.46 16.06
CA GLN A 182 2.37 -6.45 17.03
C GLN A 182 3.89 -6.44 17.15
N SER A 183 4.37 -6.35 18.39
CA SER A 183 5.81 -6.52 18.68
C SER A 183 6.13 -8.00 18.87
N VAL A 184 7.19 -8.48 18.23
CA VAL A 184 7.61 -9.88 18.25
C VAL A 184 9.04 -10.03 18.77
N GLY A 185 9.36 -11.26 19.24
CA GLY A 185 10.66 -11.60 19.81
C GLY A 185 10.77 -11.29 21.30
N ALA A 186 11.70 -11.96 21.97
CA ALA A 186 11.90 -11.89 23.43
C ALA A 186 12.15 -10.45 23.95
N LYS A 187 12.80 -9.60 23.14
CA LYS A 187 13.07 -8.20 23.50
C LYS A 187 12.05 -7.22 22.91
N LYS A 188 10.99 -7.71 22.24
CA LYS A 188 9.94 -6.90 21.58
C LYS A 188 10.50 -5.77 20.67
N LYS A 189 11.67 -5.99 20.09
CA LYS A 189 12.33 -4.99 19.22
C LYS A 189 11.87 -5.02 17.77
N ILE A 190 11.26 -6.11 17.34
CA ILE A 190 10.70 -6.24 16.00
C ILE A 190 9.22 -5.95 16.09
N GLN A 191 8.71 -5.08 15.21
CA GLN A 191 7.30 -4.76 15.08
C GLN A 191 6.81 -5.15 13.69
N LEU A 192 5.74 -5.93 13.66
CA LEU A 192 4.97 -6.21 12.46
C LEU A 192 3.75 -5.29 12.48
N SER A 193 3.39 -4.75 11.31
CA SER A 193 2.22 -3.89 11.22
C SER A 193 1.48 -4.10 9.91
N GLU A 194 0.17 -3.99 10.01
CA GLU A 194 -0.77 -4.04 8.90
C GLU A 194 -1.61 -2.77 8.94
N THR A 195 -1.81 -2.14 7.78
CA THR A 195 -2.64 -0.95 7.63
C THR A 195 -3.68 -1.19 6.55
N LEU A 196 -4.94 -1.01 6.89
CA LEU A 196 -6.06 -1.05 5.96
C LEU A 196 -6.61 0.35 5.82
N SER A 197 -6.88 0.80 4.60
CA SER A 197 -7.48 2.11 4.40
C SER A 197 -8.48 2.14 3.24
N THR A 198 -9.40 3.09 3.31
CA THR A 198 -10.32 3.44 2.23
C THR A 198 -10.39 4.95 2.10
N GLY A 199 -10.51 5.45 0.87
CA GLY A 199 -10.47 6.89 0.64
C GLY A 199 -10.68 7.27 -0.81
N VAL A 200 -10.20 8.45 -1.17
CA VAL A 200 -10.30 9.03 -2.50
C VAL A 200 -8.96 8.98 -3.20
N LEU A 201 -9.00 8.62 -4.45
CA LEU A 201 -7.85 8.51 -5.34
C LEU A 201 -8.02 9.55 -6.46
N PHE A 202 -7.00 10.37 -6.66
CA PHE A 202 -6.89 11.36 -7.72
C PHE A 202 -5.81 10.92 -8.68
N TYR A 203 -6.14 10.85 -9.95
CA TYR A 203 -5.25 10.54 -11.04
C TYR A 203 -5.05 11.76 -11.90
N ARG A 204 -3.81 12.01 -12.31
CA ARG A 204 -3.44 13.03 -13.27
C ARG A 204 -2.34 12.49 -14.17
N TYR A 205 -2.55 12.59 -15.47
CA TYR A 205 -1.60 12.18 -16.50
C TYR A 205 -1.39 13.33 -17.47
N GLU A 206 -0.15 13.75 -17.60
CA GLU A 206 0.29 14.81 -18.49
C GLU A 206 1.10 14.17 -19.61
N TYR A 207 0.73 14.45 -20.85
CA TYR A 207 1.49 14.01 -22.01
C TYR A 207 1.84 15.18 -22.93
N GLN A 208 3.06 15.11 -23.50
CA GLN A 208 3.53 16.00 -24.54
C GLN A 208 4.05 15.16 -25.68
N TYR A 209 3.61 15.43 -26.87
CA TYR A 209 3.99 14.75 -28.06
C TYR A 209 4.39 15.75 -29.13
N TYR A 210 5.61 15.64 -29.66
CA TYR A 210 6.13 16.42 -30.77
C TYR A 210 6.41 15.48 -31.92
N ARG A 211 5.86 15.74 -33.09
CA ARG A 211 6.03 14.95 -34.28
C ARG A 211 6.48 15.83 -35.45
N ALA A 212 7.61 15.52 -36.06
CA ALA A 212 8.04 16.10 -37.33
C ALA A 212 7.59 15.19 -38.47
N LEU A 213 6.62 15.64 -39.26
CA LEU A 213 6.13 14.93 -40.44
C LEU A 213 6.84 15.46 -41.67
N PRO A 214 7.43 14.59 -42.53
CA PRO A 214 7.99 15.02 -43.80
C PRO A 214 6.86 15.51 -44.70
N TYR A 215 7.08 16.67 -45.33
CA TYR A 215 6.21 17.26 -46.31
C TYR A 215 7.00 17.43 -47.64
N SER A 216 6.30 17.58 -48.76
CA SER A 216 6.93 17.68 -50.09
C SER A 216 7.92 18.87 -50.24
N SER A 217 7.87 19.85 -49.36
CA SER A 217 8.73 21.03 -49.34
C SER A 217 9.40 21.33 -47.99
N GLY A 218 9.37 20.36 -47.03
CA GLY A 218 9.96 20.54 -45.70
C GLY A 218 9.39 19.59 -44.66
N TYR A 219 9.31 20.05 -43.41
CA TYR A 219 8.71 19.30 -42.29
C TYR A 219 7.55 20.10 -41.69
N SER A 220 6.45 19.45 -41.44
CA SER A 220 5.39 19.95 -40.56
C SER A 220 5.68 19.48 -39.14
N ILE A 221 5.60 20.40 -38.17
CA ILE A 221 5.71 20.05 -36.76
C ILE A 221 4.31 19.98 -36.18
N ASP A 222 3.95 18.82 -35.68
CA ASP A 222 2.73 18.64 -34.90
C ASP A 222 3.10 18.52 -33.42
N MET A 223 2.42 19.30 -32.56
CA MET A 223 2.63 19.31 -31.14
C MET A 223 1.28 19.17 -30.44
N VAL A 224 1.17 18.17 -29.62
CA VAL A 224 0.00 17.95 -28.78
C VAL A 224 0.43 17.91 -27.32
N ASN A 225 -0.19 18.74 -26.51
CA ASN A 225 -0.10 18.66 -25.06
C ASN A 225 -1.46 18.22 -24.52
N GLY A 226 -1.48 17.27 -23.62
CA GLY A 226 -2.73 16.83 -23.04
C GLY A 226 -2.62 16.56 -21.56
N LEU A 227 -3.77 16.60 -20.94
CA LEU A 227 -4.00 16.33 -19.52
C LEU A 227 -5.19 15.41 -19.40
N VAL A 228 -5.04 14.33 -18.65
CA VAL A 228 -6.11 13.41 -18.29
C VAL A 228 -6.22 13.37 -16.78
N GLU A 229 -7.38 13.70 -16.26
CA GLU A 229 -7.64 13.69 -14.83
C GLU A 229 -8.80 12.74 -14.49
N GLY A 230 -8.74 12.13 -13.33
CA GLY A 230 -9.78 11.24 -12.84
C GLY A 230 -9.82 11.16 -11.32
N VAL A 231 -11.02 10.93 -10.80
CA VAL A 231 -11.24 10.77 -9.36
C VAL A 231 -12.06 9.50 -9.13
N THR A 232 -11.67 8.72 -8.12
CA THR A 232 -12.40 7.50 -7.76
C THR A 232 -12.22 7.16 -6.29
N LEU A 233 -13.01 6.21 -5.81
CA LEU A 233 -12.76 5.58 -4.51
C LEU A 233 -11.62 4.56 -4.64
N GLY A 234 -10.78 4.51 -3.62
CA GLY A 234 -9.68 3.57 -3.53
C GLY A 234 -9.64 2.87 -2.18
N ALA A 235 -8.92 1.78 -2.14
CA ALA A 235 -8.59 1.05 -0.91
C ALA A 235 -7.12 0.69 -0.90
N SER A 236 -6.48 0.66 0.27
CA SER A 236 -5.11 0.19 0.39
C SER A 236 -4.93 -0.83 1.51
N LEU A 237 -3.97 -1.73 1.29
CA LEU A 237 -3.46 -2.68 2.26
C LEU A 237 -1.95 -2.49 2.35
N GLY A 238 -1.45 -2.12 3.53
CA GLY A 238 -0.02 -1.99 3.81
C GLY A 238 0.44 -3.04 4.80
N LEU A 239 1.60 -3.64 4.53
CA LEU A 239 2.30 -4.57 5.42
C LEU A 239 3.68 -4.01 5.69
N SER A 240 4.12 -3.99 6.93
CA SER A 240 5.47 -3.55 7.27
C SER A 240 6.07 -4.34 8.42
N ALA A 241 7.41 -4.48 8.37
CA ALA A 241 8.21 -5.03 9.42
C ALA A 241 9.34 -4.06 9.74
N GLY A 242 9.56 -3.78 11.02
CA GLY A 242 10.57 -2.82 11.43
C GLY A 242 11.24 -3.18 12.75
N TYR A 243 12.35 -2.50 13.00
CA TYR A 243 13.15 -2.65 14.20
C TYR A 243 13.14 -1.35 15.00
N HIS A 244 12.84 -1.43 16.29
CA HIS A 244 12.88 -0.30 17.20
C HIS A 244 14.33 0.09 17.52
N LEU A 245 14.77 1.25 17.00
CA LEU A 245 16.04 1.86 17.31
C LEU A 245 16.02 2.47 18.73
N THR A 246 14.88 3.06 19.07
CA THR A 246 14.55 3.57 20.41
C THR A 246 13.14 3.11 20.78
N PRO A 247 12.67 3.29 22.03
CA PRO A 247 11.27 2.99 22.37
C PRO A 247 10.24 3.73 21.50
N LYS A 248 10.59 4.90 20.95
CA LYS A 248 9.71 5.75 20.15
C LYS A 248 9.96 5.69 18.64
N LEU A 249 11.14 5.25 18.21
CA LEU A 249 11.55 5.29 16.81
C LEU A 249 11.78 3.90 16.24
N MET A 250 11.08 3.57 15.18
CA MET A 250 11.20 2.34 14.40
C MET A 250 11.64 2.66 12.97
N ILE A 251 12.53 1.85 12.43
CA ILE A 251 12.90 1.81 11.00
C ILE A 251 12.64 0.42 10.46
N GLY A 252 12.16 0.33 9.21
CA GLY A 252 11.81 -0.96 8.63
C GLY A 252 11.61 -0.92 7.13
N ALA A 253 11.02 -1.99 6.62
CA ALA A 253 10.60 -2.13 5.24
C ALA A 253 9.10 -2.47 5.17
N GLY A 254 8.48 -2.09 4.07
CA GLY A 254 7.06 -2.34 3.84
C GLY A 254 6.72 -2.59 2.38
N ALA A 255 5.54 -3.16 2.18
CA ALA A 255 4.88 -3.27 0.90
C ALA A 255 3.44 -2.80 1.04
N ASP A 256 2.99 -1.98 0.10
CA ASP A 256 1.64 -1.44 0.07
C ASP A 256 0.96 -1.80 -1.26
N PHE A 257 -0.27 -2.22 -1.19
CA PHE A 257 -1.16 -2.45 -2.33
C PHE A 257 -2.21 -1.37 -2.35
N LEU A 258 -2.27 -0.58 -3.40
CA LEU A 258 -3.34 0.39 -3.63
C LEU A 258 -4.25 -0.12 -4.74
N PHE A 259 -5.55 -0.07 -4.52
CA PHE A 259 -6.58 -0.48 -5.46
C PHE A 259 -7.44 0.73 -5.84
N GLY A 260 -7.62 0.95 -7.14
CA GLY A 260 -8.51 1.99 -7.63
C GLY A 260 -8.73 1.88 -9.13
N MET A 261 -9.98 2.11 -9.55
CA MET A 261 -10.39 2.08 -10.95
C MET A 261 -11.37 3.22 -11.22
N THR A 262 -11.22 3.91 -12.35
CA THR A 262 -12.20 4.90 -12.81
C THR A 262 -12.64 4.63 -14.23
N LYS A 263 -13.90 4.93 -14.54
CA LYS A 263 -14.42 4.96 -15.91
C LYS A 263 -14.60 6.38 -16.42
N LYS A 264 -14.63 7.36 -15.53
CA LYS A 264 -14.83 8.75 -15.89
C LYS A 264 -13.50 9.49 -15.79
N VAL A 265 -13.13 10.12 -16.87
CA VAL A 265 -11.92 10.95 -16.96
C VAL A 265 -12.27 12.27 -17.66
N HIS A 266 -11.63 13.31 -17.20
CA HIS A 266 -11.64 14.62 -17.82
C HIS A 266 -10.39 14.76 -18.68
N VAL A 267 -10.53 15.10 -19.95
CA VAL A 267 -9.43 15.19 -20.91
C VAL A 267 -9.37 16.60 -21.46
N GLN A 268 -8.21 17.21 -21.33
CA GLN A 268 -7.90 18.47 -21.97
C GLN A 268 -6.78 18.23 -22.99
N SER A 269 -6.93 18.70 -24.21
CA SER A 269 -5.86 18.67 -25.21
C SER A 269 -5.68 20.02 -25.87
N LYS A 270 -4.43 20.39 -26.12
CA LYS A 270 -4.02 21.64 -26.74
C LYS A 270 -3.09 21.33 -27.92
N GLY A 271 -3.50 21.72 -29.12
CA GLY A 271 -2.68 21.60 -30.33
C GLY A 271 -1.64 22.71 -30.47
N TYR A 272 -0.88 22.66 -31.56
CA TYR A 272 0.22 23.59 -31.88
C TYR A 272 -0.24 25.09 -31.94
N ASN A 273 -1.40 25.34 -32.50
CA ASN A 273 -2.02 26.68 -32.43
C ASN A 273 -2.77 26.78 -31.10
N GLU A 274 -2.27 27.62 -30.20
CA GLU A 274 -2.82 27.81 -28.84
C GLU A 274 -4.33 28.08 -28.77
N ASP A 275 -4.94 28.43 -29.93
CA ASP A 275 -6.35 28.75 -30.07
C ASP A 275 -7.28 27.53 -30.02
N TYR A 276 -6.77 26.31 -30.11
CA TYR A 276 -7.58 25.11 -30.08
C TYR A 276 -7.36 24.31 -28.79
N ILE A 277 -8.26 24.53 -27.84
CA ILE A 277 -8.36 23.72 -26.60
C ILE A 277 -9.61 22.85 -26.74
N SER A 278 -9.44 21.55 -26.69
CA SER A 278 -10.54 20.61 -26.54
C SER A 278 -10.59 20.20 -25.08
N GLU A 279 -11.76 20.31 -24.47
CA GLU A 279 -12.03 19.92 -23.09
C GLU A 279 -13.33 19.12 -23.07
N ASP A 280 -13.21 17.84 -22.67
CA ASP A 280 -14.34 16.92 -22.69
C ASP A 280 -14.27 15.90 -21.53
N ASP A 281 -15.46 15.54 -21.06
CA ASP A 281 -15.61 14.43 -20.13
C ASP A 281 -15.87 13.12 -20.90
N TYR A 282 -15.00 12.14 -20.66
CA TYR A 282 -15.12 10.84 -21.32
C TYR A 282 -15.50 9.75 -20.33
N THR A 283 -16.38 8.86 -20.80
CA THR A 283 -16.64 7.58 -20.13
C THR A 283 -15.90 6.48 -20.89
N LEU A 284 -14.88 5.92 -20.29
CA LEU A 284 -14.05 4.88 -20.87
C LEU A 284 -14.83 3.58 -21.00
N ASN A 285 -14.67 2.87 -22.12
CA ASN A 285 -15.23 1.53 -22.33
C ASN A 285 -14.60 0.52 -21.35
N ILE A 286 -13.28 0.64 -21.15
CA ILE A 286 -12.52 -0.17 -20.21
C ILE A 286 -12.08 0.76 -19.06
N PRO A 287 -12.29 0.38 -17.78
CA PRO A 287 -11.89 1.21 -16.65
C PRO A 287 -10.38 1.44 -16.63
N LEU A 288 -9.95 2.68 -16.42
CA LEU A 288 -8.56 3.00 -16.12
C LEU A 288 -8.20 2.41 -14.75
N ASN A 289 -7.25 1.48 -14.74
CA ASN A 289 -6.79 0.81 -13.54
C ASN A 289 -5.57 1.52 -12.96
N MET A 290 -5.70 2.09 -11.77
CA MET A 290 -4.65 2.82 -11.06
C MET A 290 -4.07 2.00 -9.89
N SER A 291 -4.38 0.71 -9.86
CA SER A 291 -3.89 -0.19 -8.81
C SER A 291 -2.39 -0.39 -8.95
N ARG A 292 -1.70 -0.40 -7.80
CA ARG A 292 -0.23 -0.48 -7.78
C ARG A 292 0.27 -1.27 -6.57
N ILE A 293 1.51 -1.72 -6.70
CA ILE A 293 2.29 -2.35 -5.64
C ILE A 293 3.46 -1.42 -5.34
N ASN A 294 3.65 -1.08 -4.08
CA ASN A 294 4.73 -0.23 -3.62
C ASN A 294 5.65 -1.01 -2.68
N TYR A 295 6.94 -0.74 -2.74
CA TYR A 295 7.96 -1.24 -1.83
C TYR A 295 8.67 -0.06 -1.20
N SER A 296 8.82 -0.04 0.12
CA SER A 296 9.26 1.15 0.81
C SER A 296 10.17 0.88 2.01
N LEU A 297 11.01 1.86 2.30
CA LEU A 297 11.58 2.04 3.61
C LEU A 297 10.56 2.76 4.49
N VAL A 298 10.39 2.29 5.71
CA VAL A 298 9.38 2.77 6.66
C VAL A 298 10.09 3.38 7.86
N LEU A 299 9.68 4.58 8.23
CA LEU A 299 10.03 5.25 9.47
C LEU A 299 8.74 5.45 10.28
N ARG A 300 8.75 5.08 11.55
CA ARG A 300 7.60 5.28 12.44
C ARG A 300 8.07 5.89 13.76
N TYR A 301 7.30 6.86 14.23
CA TYR A 301 7.57 7.57 15.48
C TYR A 301 6.32 7.60 16.36
N THR A 302 6.47 7.21 17.61
CA THR A 302 5.42 7.27 18.63
C THR A 302 5.62 8.53 19.48
N LEU A 303 4.60 9.40 19.51
CA LEU A 303 4.62 10.69 20.22
C LEU A 303 4.40 10.51 21.71
#